data_698146825d7b0d07a6185ba0745915d9
#
_entry.id   698146825d7b0d07a6185ba0745915d9
#
_cell.length_a   1.000
_cell.length_b   1.000
_cell.length_c   1.000
_cell.angle_alpha   90.00
_cell.angle_beta   90.00
_cell.angle_gamma   90.00
#
_symmetry.space_group_name_H-M   'P 1'
#
loop_
_entity.id
_entity.type
_entity.pdbx_description
1 polymer ?
#
loop_
_entity_poly.entity_id
_entity_poly.type
_entity_poly.pdbx_seq_one_letter_code
_entity_poly.pdbx_strand_id
1 'polypeptide(L)'
;MAFPDCGRDDLKYPKWTPILKPELETEQSILDTIRQKDRFIHVPYHSFNSFIRVLREAALSPDVKAINVTLYRLAKASKVVKALICAARNGKKVTVVIELLARFDEESNIKWSKRLQEAGVEVIFGVEGLKIHSKLVYISCKSGDIACIGTGNLHEGNAKVYTDYMMMTARPQIVREVKKVFEFISKPFKPVKFRESRTFANTHLRQWRQSQILPRFGRLDAT
;
A
#
# COMPACT_ATOMS: atom_id res chain seq x y z
N MET A 1 -24.22 0.47 0.03
CA MET A 1 -25.56 -0.14 0.02
C MET A 1 -25.75 -0.74 -1.36
N ALA A 2 -26.08 -2.01 -1.45
CA ALA A 2 -26.62 -2.55 -2.70
C ALA A 2 -28.13 -2.28 -2.69
N PHE A 3 -28.67 -1.72 -3.76
CA PHE A 3 -30.10 -1.61 -3.92
C PHE A 3 -30.71 -3.02 -3.96
N PRO A 4 -31.93 -3.22 -3.40
CA PRO A 4 -32.61 -4.49 -3.53
C PRO A 4 -32.74 -4.85 -5.01
N ASP A 5 -32.58 -6.11 -5.32
CA ASP A 5 -32.79 -6.60 -6.69
C ASP A 5 -34.27 -6.45 -7.04
N CYS A 6 -34.53 -5.57 -7.99
CA CYS A 6 -35.92 -5.33 -8.48
C CYS A 6 -36.31 -6.21 -9.67
N GLY A 7 -35.49 -7.22 -9.99
CA GLY A 7 -35.74 -8.13 -11.12
C GLY A 7 -35.61 -7.46 -12.51
N ARG A 8 -35.09 -6.25 -12.59
CA ARG A 8 -34.93 -5.47 -13.82
C ARG A 8 -33.47 -5.48 -14.26
N ASP A 9 -33.03 -6.56 -14.91
CA ASP A 9 -31.65 -6.69 -15.41
C ASP A 9 -31.31 -5.69 -16.52
N ASP A 10 -32.35 -5.20 -17.23
CA ASP A 10 -32.25 -4.14 -18.23
C ASP A 10 -31.78 -2.79 -17.65
N LEU A 11 -31.98 -2.57 -16.35
CA LEU A 11 -31.51 -1.38 -15.63
C LEU A 11 -30.13 -1.53 -14.99
N LYS A 12 -29.47 -2.68 -15.14
CA LYS A 12 -28.17 -2.95 -14.59
C LYS A 12 -27.09 -2.83 -15.67
N TYR A 13 -25.95 -2.23 -15.30
CA TYR A 13 -24.78 -2.29 -16.16
C TYR A 13 -24.28 -3.74 -16.30
N PRO A 14 -23.73 -4.10 -17.47
CA PRO A 14 -23.09 -5.40 -17.64
C PRO A 14 -22.06 -5.66 -16.56
N LYS A 15 -22.01 -6.88 -16.04
CA LYS A 15 -21.04 -7.25 -15.01
C LYS A 15 -19.64 -7.16 -15.58
N TRP A 16 -18.85 -6.23 -15.06
CA TRP A 16 -17.49 -6.03 -15.48
C TRP A 16 -16.55 -7.09 -14.88
N THR A 17 -15.73 -7.71 -15.73
CA THR A 17 -14.65 -8.60 -15.31
C THR A 17 -13.31 -7.89 -15.50
N PRO A 18 -12.54 -7.64 -14.42
CA PRO A 18 -11.24 -6.99 -14.52
C PRO A 18 -10.27 -7.76 -15.42
N ILE A 19 -9.58 -7.03 -16.28
CA ILE A 19 -8.60 -7.59 -17.20
C ILE A 19 -7.35 -8.03 -16.41
N LEU A 20 -6.89 -9.23 -16.67
CA LEU A 20 -5.57 -9.70 -16.23
C LEU A 20 -4.51 -9.14 -17.18
N LYS A 21 -3.46 -8.55 -16.63
CA LYS A 21 -2.31 -8.10 -17.44
C LYS A 21 -1.37 -9.27 -17.69
N PRO A 22 -1.17 -9.69 -18.95
CA PRO A 22 -0.34 -10.86 -19.27
C PRO A 22 1.07 -10.78 -18.67
N GLU A 23 1.67 -9.60 -18.68
CA GLU A 23 3.00 -9.37 -18.12
C GLU A 23 3.07 -9.48 -16.58
N LEU A 24 1.94 -9.55 -15.89
CA LEU A 24 1.85 -9.73 -14.43
C LEU A 24 1.28 -11.10 -14.04
N GLU A 25 0.82 -11.88 -15.02
CA GLU A 25 0.22 -13.21 -14.81
C GLU A 25 1.10 -14.34 -15.36
N THR A 26 2.38 -14.07 -15.59
CA THR A 26 3.35 -15.06 -16.05
C THR A 26 3.69 -16.08 -14.95
N GLU A 27 4.24 -17.23 -15.33
CA GLU A 27 4.82 -18.21 -14.38
C GLU A 27 6.12 -17.71 -13.74
N GLN A 28 6.71 -16.67 -14.33
CA GLN A 28 7.93 -16.03 -13.82
C GLN A 28 7.64 -15.27 -12.51
N SER A 29 8.72 -15.01 -11.77
CA SER A 29 8.69 -14.17 -10.58
C SER A 29 8.12 -12.78 -10.89
N ILE A 30 7.06 -12.39 -10.20
CA ILE A 30 6.50 -11.04 -10.35
C ILE A 30 7.45 -9.98 -9.78
N LEU A 31 8.25 -10.32 -8.77
CA LEU A 31 9.25 -9.41 -8.21
C LEU A 31 10.35 -9.13 -9.24
N ASP A 32 10.80 -10.14 -9.99
CA ASP A 32 11.79 -9.95 -11.05
C ASP A 32 11.20 -9.19 -12.25
N THR A 33 9.95 -9.45 -12.58
CA THR A 33 9.20 -8.70 -13.59
C THR A 33 9.14 -7.20 -13.27
N ILE A 34 8.98 -6.84 -11.99
CA ILE A 34 8.98 -5.45 -11.53
C ILE A 34 10.41 -4.85 -11.56
N ARG A 35 11.44 -5.64 -11.28
CA ARG A 35 12.84 -5.19 -11.38
C ARG A 35 13.26 -4.84 -12.80
N GLN A 36 12.74 -5.59 -13.77
CA GLN A 36 13.03 -5.35 -15.19
C GLN A 36 12.38 -4.05 -15.70
N LYS A 37 11.14 -3.75 -15.27
CA LYS A 37 10.38 -2.60 -15.74
C LYS A 37 9.28 -2.25 -14.75
N ASP A 38 9.01 -0.94 -14.59
CA ASP A 38 7.86 -0.46 -13.84
C ASP A 38 6.56 -1.09 -14.35
N ARG A 39 5.70 -1.49 -13.41
CA ARG A 39 4.39 -2.06 -13.70
C ARG A 39 3.29 -1.19 -13.13
N PHE A 40 2.20 -1.07 -13.89
CA PHE A 40 1.04 -0.30 -13.49
C PHE A 40 -0.22 -1.15 -13.57
N ILE A 41 -1.06 -1.04 -12.57
CA ILE A 41 -2.44 -1.50 -12.64
C ILE A 41 -3.38 -0.32 -12.45
N HIS A 42 -4.50 -0.35 -13.16
CA HIS A 42 -5.58 0.64 -13.11
C HIS A 42 -6.86 -0.07 -12.71
N VAL A 43 -7.23 0.02 -11.47
CA VAL A 43 -8.47 -0.58 -10.96
C VAL A 43 -9.65 0.37 -11.20
N PRO A 44 -10.86 -0.14 -11.39
CA PRO A 44 -11.31 -1.53 -11.36
C PRO A 44 -11.07 -2.29 -12.67
N TYR A 45 -10.52 -1.65 -13.70
CA TYR A 45 -10.35 -2.22 -15.04
C TYR A 45 -9.32 -3.35 -15.10
N HIS A 46 -8.22 -3.19 -14.36
CA HIS A 46 -7.24 -4.26 -14.16
C HIS A 46 -7.48 -4.98 -12.83
N SER A 47 -7.13 -6.26 -12.80
CA SER A 47 -7.28 -7.08 -11.60
C SER A 47 -6.34 -6.64 -10.47
N PHE A 48 -6.90 -6.39 -9.30
CA PHE A 48 -6.15 -6.14 -8.08
C PHE A 48 -5.38 -7.39 -7.59
N ASN A 49 -5.71 -8.57 -8.13
CA ASN A 49 -5.02 -9.81 -7.78
C ASN A 49 -3.53 -9.78 -8.16
N SER A 50 -3.13 -9.04 -9.19
CA SER A 50 -1.71 -8.86 -9.54
C SER A 50 -0.92 -8.24 -8.38
N PHE A 51 -1.48 -7.25 -7.68
CA PHE A 51 -0.86 -6.71 -6.46
C PHE A 51 -0.86 -7.74 -5.31
N ILE A 52 -1.95 -8.49 -5.12
CA ILE A 52 -1.98 -9.56 -4.10
C ILE A 52 -0.89 -10.61 -4.39
N ARG A 53 -0.63 -10.91 -5.65
CA ARG A 53 0.44 -11.82 -6.07
C ARG A 53 1.82 -11.29 -5.66
N VAL A 54 2.09 -9.99 -5.82
CA VAL A 54 3.34 -9.37 -5.33
C VAL A 54 3.53 -9.64 -3.83
N LEU A 55 2.51 -9.40 -3.02
CA LEU A 55 2.60 -9.62 -1.57
C LEU A 55 2.77 -11.11 -1.21
N ARG A 56 2.10 -12.00 -1.94
CA ARG A 56 2.21 -13.45 -1.71
C ARG A 56 3.60 -13.97 -2.06
N GLU A 57 4.14 -13.55 -3.20
CA GLU A 57 5.49 -13.92 -3.59
C GLU A 57 6.52 -13.33 -2.62
N ALA A 58 6.36 -12.07 -2.22
CA ALA A 58 7.22 -11.46 -1.21
C ALA A 58 7.17 -12.21 0.14
N ALA A 59 6.02 -12.76 0.50
CA ALA A 59 5.88 -13.55 1.73
C ALA A 59 6.66 -14.88 1.69
N LEU A 60 6.80 -15.48 0.52
CA LEU A 60 7.43 -16.79 0.34
C LEU A 60 8.90 -16.69 -0.10
N SER A 61 9.27 -15.66 -0.84
CA SER A 61 10.60 -15.52 -1.45
C SER A 61 11.71 -15.44 -0.40
N PRO A 62 12.78 -16.26 -0.50
CA PRO A 62 13.95 -16.17 0.38
C PRO A 62 14.80 -14.91 0.13
N ASP A 63 14.57 -14.21 -0.98
CA ASP A 63 15.18 -12.95 -1.31
C ASP A 63 14.68 -11.80 -0.45
N VAL A 64 13.41 -11.85 -0.02
CA VAL A 64 12.76 -10.81 0.77
C VAL A 64 13.15 -10.89 2.25
N LYS A 65 13.58 -9.75 2.81
CA LYS A 65 13.97 -9.58 4.22
C LYS A 65 12.86 -8.92 5.04
N ALA A 66 12.24 -7.87 4.48
CA ALA A 66 11.23 -7.09 5.20
C ALA A 66 10.15 -6.56 4.27
N ILE A 67 8.95 -6.34 4.84
CA ILE A 67 7.80 -5.74 4.15
C ILE A 67 7.20 -4.67 5.06
N ASN A 68 7.13 -3.42 4.58
CA ASN A 68 6.50 -2.32 5.28
C ASN A 68 5.29 -1.83 4.46
N VAL A 69 4.15 -1.65 5.12
CA VAL A 69 2.88 -1.30 4.44
C VAL A 69 2.13 -0.25 5.23
N THR A 70 1.53 0.72 4.54
CA THR A 70 0.53 1.62 5.13
C THR A 70 -0.87 1.11 4.81
N LEU A 71 -1.73 0.97 5.81
CA LEU A 71 -3.11 0.51 5.67
C LEU A 71 -4.07 1.53 6.28
N TYR A 72 -5.05 1.97 5.49
CA TYR A 72 -6.08 2.91 5.94
C TYR A 72 -7.39 2.19 6.25
N ARG A 73 -7.84 1.32 5.34
CA ARG A 73 -9.05 0.50 5.47
C ARG A 73 -8.74 -0.94 5.15
N LEU A 74 -9.31 -1.85 5.92
CA LEU A 74 -9.10 -3.29 5.78
C LEU A 74 -10.41 -4.00 5.46
N ALA A 75 -10.40 -4.83 4.42
CA ALA A 75 -11.52 -5.69 4.08
C ALA A 75 -11.76 -6.75 5.18
N LYS A 76 -13.02 -7.11 5.43
CA LYS A 76 -13.36 -8.15 6.44
C LYS A 76 -12.60 -9.46 6.23
N ALA A 77 -12.34 -9.84 4.97
CA ALA A 77 -11.57 -11.03 4.58
C ALA A 77 -10.31 -10.66 3.77
N SER A 78 -9.54 -9.66 4.23
CA SER A 78 -8.41 -9.08 3.50
C SER A 78 -7.36 -10.11 3.10
N LYS A 79 -7.13 -10.25 1.80
CA LYS A 79 -6.02 -11.04 1.23
C LYS A 79 -4.69 -10.35 1.46
N VAL A 80 -4.67 -9.01 1.50
CA VAL A 80 -3.49 -8.20 1.84
C VAL A 80 -2.99 -8.59 3.22
N VAL A 81 -3.86 -8.52 4.25
CA VAL A 81 -3.47 -8.87 5.63
C VAL A 81 -3.06 -10.34 5.74
N LYS A 82 -3.76 -11.25 5.06
CA LYS A 82 -3.37 -12.68 5.06
C LYS A 82 -1.97 -12.90 4.49
N ALA A 83 -1.59 -12.16 3.42
CA ALA A 83 -0.26 -12.24 2.85
C ALA A 83 0.82 -11.69 3.82
N LEU A 84 0.52 -10.61 4.54
CA LEU A 84 1.43 -10.04 5.54
C LEU A 84 1.63 -10.97 6.76
N ILE A 85 0.56 -11.59 7.23
CA ILE A 85 0.65 -12.63 8.28
C ILE A 85 1.50 -13.83 7.80
N CYS A 86 1.28 -14.27 6.56
CA CYS A 86 2.09 -15.33 5.96
C CYS A 86 3.57 -14.93 5.90
N ALA A 87 3.88 -13.69 5.52
CA ALA A 87 5.24 -13.17 5.48
C ALA A 87 5.91 -13.21 6.87
N ALA A 88 5.22 -12.73 7.90
CA ALA A 88 5.75 -12.74 9.27
C ALA A 88 6.02 -14.17 9.76
N ARG A 89 5.09 -15.08 9.52
CA ARG A 89 5.26 -16.52 9.87
C ARG A 89 6.41 -17.20 9.11
N ASN A 90 6.74 -16.69 7.91
CA ASN A 90 7.91 -17.12 7.13
C ASN A 90 9.20 -16.35 7.52
N GLY A 91 9.24 -15.74 8.71
CA GLY A 91 10.43 -15.09 9.26
C GLY A 91 10.78 -13.74 8.61
N LYS A 92 9.88 -13.11 7.85
CA LYS A 92 10.10 -11.77 7.32
C LYS A 92 9.81 -10.73 8.41
N LYS A 93 10.61 -9.66 8.47
CA LYS A 93 10.26 -8.50 9.29
C LYS A 93 9.10 -7.76 8.61
N VAL A 94 7.94 -7.76 9.25
CA VAL A 94 6.75 -7.07 8.70
C VAL A 94 6.36 -5.93 9.62
N THR A 95 6.28 -4.72 9.06
CA THR A 95 5.80 -3.51 9.76
C THR A 95 4.57 -2.99 9.04
N VAL A 96 3.48 -2.84 9.77
CA VAL A 96 2.20 -2.32 9.25
C VAL A 96 1.83 -1.05 9.98
N VAL A 97 1.64 0.01 9.22
CA VAL A 97 1.14 1.28 9.75
C VAL A 97 -0.36 1.36 9.51
N ILE A 98 -1.16 1.43 10.56
CA ILE A 98 -2.63 1.45 10.49
C ILE A 98 -3.16 2.81 10.94
N GLU A 99 -4.05 3.41 10.13
CA GLU A 99 -4.83 4.58 10.53
C GLU A 99 -6.06 4.13 11.31
N LEU A 100 -6.08 4.38 12.62
CA LEU A 100 -7.20 3.96 13.46
C LEU A 100 -8.48 4.77 13.23
N LEU A 101 -8.35 6.05 12.85
CA LEU A 101 -9.47 6.96 12.65
C LEU A 101 -10.14 6.83 11.27
N ALA A 102 -10.08 5.65 10.68
CA ALA A 102 -10.78 5.36 9.43
C ALA A 102 -12.27 5.17 9.68
N ARG A 103 -13.07 6.23 9.44
CA ARG A 103 -14.53 6.20 9.66
C ARG A 103 -15.16 4.97 9.03
N PHE A 104 -16.03 4.27 9.79
CA PHE A 104 -16.82 3.09 9.44
C PHE A 104 -16.04 1.75 9.36
N ASP A 105 -14.72 1.75 9.60
CA ASP A 105 -13.90 0.54 9.54
C ASP A 105 -13.09 0.29 10.81
N GLU A 106 -13.39 1.03 11.89
CA GLU A 106 -12.64 0.98 13.17
C GLU A 106 -12.61 -0.43 13.76
N GLU A 107 -13.77 -1.09 13.83
CA GLU A 107 -13.88 -2.46 14.36
C GLU A 107 -13.03 -3.46 13.54
N SER A 108 -13.09 -3.35 12.21
CA SER A 108 -12.31 -4.19 11.31
C SER A 108 -10.81 -3.95 11.48
N ASN A 109 -10.40 -2.68 11.61
CA ASN A 109 -9.00 -2.31 11.81
C ASN A 109 -8.47 -2.82 13.16
N ILE A 110 -9.26 -2.71 14.23
CA ILE A 110 -8.90 -3.23 15.57
C ILE A 110 -8.75 -4.75 15.53
N LYS A 111 -9.71 -5.45 14.92
CA LYS A 111 -9.66 -6.92 14.81
C LYS A 111 -8.43 -7.40 14.04
N TRP A 112 -8.11 -6.75 12.92
CA TRP A 112 -6.95 -7.11 12.12
C TRP A 112 -5.63 -6.72 12.78
N SER A 113 -5.57 -5.58 13.50
CA SER A 113 -4.36 -5.19 14.23
C SER A 113 -3.96 -6.23 15.27
N LYS A 114 -4.93 -6.74 16.06
CA LYS A 114 -4.68 -7.83 17.01
C LYS A 114 -4.11 -9.09 16.32
N ARG A 115 -4.74 -9.52 15.22
CA ARG A 115 -4.28 -10.69 14.46
C ARG A 115 -2.89 -10.52 13.85
N LEU A 116 -2.56 -9.30 13.42
CA LEU A 116 -1.23 -8.99 12.91
C LEU A 116 -0.19 -9.09 14.03
N GLN A 117 -0.47 -8.48 15.20
CA GLN A 117 0.41 -8.55 16.37
C GLN A 117 0.61 -9.99 16.87
N GLU A 118 -0.46 -10.79 16.95
CA GLU A 118 -0.39 -12.22 17.29
C GLU A 118 0.48 -13.04 16.30
N ALA A 119 0.58 -12.58 15.05
CA ALA A 119 1.45 -13.20 14.04
C ALA A 119 2.89 -12.68 14.04
N GLY A 120 3.26 -11.79 15.00
CA GLY A 120 4.60 -11.21 15.10
C GLY A 120 4.83 -10.02 14.17
N VAL A 121 3.78 -9.40 13.64
CA VAL A 121 3.88 -8.18 12.83
C VAL A 121 4.00 -6.97 13.75
N GLU A 122 4.96 -6.10 13.46
CA GLU A 122 5.07 -4.78 14.10
C GLU A 122 3.94 -3.87 13.60
N VAL A 123 3.02 -3.48 14.50
CA VAL A 123 1.89 -2.61 14.15
C VAL A 123 2.12 -1.22 14.76
N ILE A 124 2.14 -0.20 13.89
CA ILE A 124 2.27 1.22 14.28
C ILE A 124 0.91 1.88 14.06
N PHE A 125 0.37 2.49 15.09
CA PHE A 125 -0.91 3.20 15.05
C PHE A 125 -0.69 4.69 14.79
N GLY A 126 -0.54 5.03 13.52
CA GLY A 126 -0.38 6.41 13.09
C GLY A 126 0.88 7.11 13.61
N VAL A 127 0.91 8.41 13.45
CA VAL A 127 1.87 9.35 14.06
C VAL A 127 1.05 10.43 14.73
N GLU A 128 1.33 10.75 15.99
CA GLU A 128 0.59 11.76 16.74
C GLU A 128 0.54 13.10 15.98
N GLY A 129 -0.65 13.64 15.82
CA GLY A 129 -0.90 14.88 15.09
C GLY A 129 -0.83 14.75 13.55
N LEU A 130 -0.59 13.55 12.99
CA LEU A 130 -0.52 13.30 11.56
C LEU A 130 -1.53 12.24 11.12
N LYS A 131 -2.26 12.53 10.04
CA LYS A 131 -3.10 11.53 9.39
C LYS A 131 -2.31 10.81 8.29
N ILE A 132 -2.17 9.49 8.41
CA ILE A 132 -1.48 8.68 7.41
C ILE A 132 -2.46 8.30 6.32
N HIS A 133 -2.39 8.98 5.17
CA HIS A 133 -3.24 8.74 4.01
C HIS A 133 -2.49 8.19 2.79
N SER A 134 -1.20 7.98 2.87
CA SER A 134 -0.39 7.37 1.82
C SER A 134 -0.72 5.87 1.66
N LYS A 135 -0.65 5.36 0.43
CA LYS A 135 -0.86 3.95 0.09
C LYS A 135 0.44 3.40 -0.46
N LEU A 136 1.28 2.95 0.46
CA LEU A 136 2.65 2.57 0.17
C LEU A 136 2.94 1.15 0.64
N VAL A 137 3.74 0.44 -0.15
CA VAL A 137 4.41 -0.79 0.24
C VAL A 137 5.89 -0.65 -0.08
N TYR A 138 6.73 -1.02 0.86
CA TYR A 138 8.17 -1.15 0.68
C TYR A 138 8.57 -2.59 0.96
N ILE A 139 9.21 -3.23 0.01
CA ILE A 139 9.71 -4.61 0.12
C ILE A 139 11.23 -4.56 0.03
N SER A 140 11.89 -4.91 1.14
CA SER A 140 13.34 -5.01 1.18
C SER A 140 13.80 -6.38 0.74
N CYS A 141 14.63 -6.41 -0.28
CA CYS A 141 15.14 -7.62 -0.90
C CYS A 141 16.69 -7.64 -0.89
N LYS A 142 17.28 -8.84 -1.08
CA LYS A 142 18.73 -8.97 -1.27
C LYS A 142 19.14 -8.49 -2.66
N SER A 143 18.33 -8.78 -3.68
CA SER A 143 18.59 -8.51 -5.09
C SER A 143 18.02 -7.18 -5.61
N GLY A 144 17.60 -6.30 -4.72
CA GLY A 144 17.07 -4.97 -5.05
C GLY A 144 15.65 -4.77 -4.51
N ASP A 145 15.47 -3.67 -3.79
CA ASP A 145 14.23 -3.32 -3.11
C ASP A 145 13.13 -2.91 -4.11
N ILE A 146 11.87 -3.11 -3.70
CA ILE A 146 10.70 -2.80 -4.52
C ILE A 146 9.77 -1.88 -3.74
N ALA A 147 9.12 -0.95 -4.44
CA ALA A 147 8.06 -0.11 -3.90
C ALA A 147 6.76 -0.28 -4.69
N CYS A 148 5.63 -0.32 -3.98
CA CYS A 148 4.31 -0.16 -4.58
C CYS A 148 3.66 1.11 -4.05
N ILE A 149 3.08 1.90 -4.95
CA ILE A 149 2.53 3.22 -4.66
C ILE A 149 1.15 3.31 -5.29
N GLY A 150 0.14 3.47 -4.45
CA GLY A 150 -1.25 3.54 -4.88
C GLY A 150 -1.88 4.90 -4.65
N THR A 151 -2.86 5.28 -5.49
CA THR A 151 -3.77 6.40 -5.25
C THR A 151 -4.93 5.97 -4.34
N GLY A 152 -5.37 4.72 -4.47
CA GLY A 152 -6.46 4.10 -3.70
C GLY A 152 -6.02 3.20 -2.56
N ASN A 153 -6.93 2.95 -1.63
CA ASN A 153 -6.67 2.08 -0.49
C ASN A 153 -6.31 0.65 -0.93
N LEU A 154 -5.39 0.02 -0.21
CA LEU A 154 -4.99 -1.38 -0.42
C LEU A 154 -6.08 -2.33 0.10
N HIS A 155 -7.27 -2.24 -0.52
CA HIS A 155 -8.50 -2.88 -0.09
C HIS A 155 -9.24 -3.46 -1.29
N GLU A 156 -9.48 -4.76 -1.27
CA GLU A 156 -10.05 -5.52 -2.39
C GLU A 156 -11.44 -5.05 -2.81
N GLY A 157 -12.25 -4.58 -1.87
CA GLY A 157 -13.57 -4.02 -2.14
C GLY A 157 -13.49 -2.67 -2.83
N ASN A 158 -12.59 -1.79 -2.36
CA ASN A 158 -12.39 -0.47 -2.97
C ASN A 158 -11.89 -0.60 -4.41
N ALA A 159 -10.98 -1.54 -4.66
CA ALA A 159 -10.43 -1.80 -5.98
C ALA A 159 -11.46 -2.28 -7.03
N LYS A 160 -12.67 -2.65 -6.59
CA LYS A 160 -13.78 -3.02 -7.50
C LYS A 160 -14.69 -1.85 -7.84
N VAL A 161 -14.59 -0.74 -7.11
CA VAL A 161 -15.55 0.37 -7.18
C VAL A 161 -14.89 1.68 -7.58
N TYR A 162 -13.71 1.95 -7.02
CA TYR A 162 -12.99 3.20 -7.25
C TYR A 162 -11.98 3.07 -8.38
N THR A 163 -11.84 4.15 -9.14
CA THR A 163 -10.85 4.27 -10.21
C THR A 163 -9.54 4.77 -9.62
N ASP A 164 -8.60 3.86 -9.45
CA ASP A 164 -7.31 4.14 -8.84
C ASP A 164 -6.16 3.51 -9.62
N TYR A 165 -4.97 4.06 -9.42
CA TYR A 165 -3.73 3.55 -10.01
C TYR A 165 -2.83 2.96 -8.93
N MET A 166 -2.06 1.95 -9.31
CA MET A 166 -0.95 1.45 -8.52
C MET A 166 0.26 1.26 -9.41
N MET A 167 1.36 1.90 -9.05
CA MET A 167 2.67 1.70 -9.62
C MET A 167 3.47 0.74 -8.75
N MET A 168 4.14 -0.21 -9.39
CA MET A 168 5.08 -1.14 -8.77
C MET A 168 6.44 -0.95 -9.47
N THR A 169 7.49 -0.63 -8.71
CA THR A 169 8.77 -0.20 -9.25
C THR A 169 9.95 -0.66 -8.40
N ALA A 170 11.09 -0.88 -9.05
CA ALA A 170 12.38 -1.10 -8.42
C ALA A 170 13.37 0.06 -8.69
N ARG A 171 12.89 1.22 -9.22
CA ARG A 171 13.75 2.38 -9.44
C ARG A 171 14.34 2.88 -8.12
N PRO A 172 15.69 2.91 -7.98
CA PRO A 172 16.32 3.20 -6.70
C PRO A 172 15.95 4.56 -6.10
N GLN A 173 15.70 5.57 -6.95
CA GLN A 173 15.31 6.91 -6.51
C GLN A 173 13.96 6.87 -5.79
N ILE A 174 12.95 6.23 -6.42
CA ILE A 174 11.58 6.13 -5.90
C ILE A 174 11.56 5.24 -4.65
N VAL A 175 12.22 4.09 -4.72
CA VAL A 175 12.28 3.13 -3.61
C VAL A 175 12.90 3.77 -2.37
N ARG A 176 13.98 4.55 -2.53
CA ARG A 176 14.60 5.30 -1.42
C ARG A 176 13.64 6.32 -0.78
N GLU A 177 12.84 7.02 -1.58
CA GLU A 177 11.87 7.98 -1.03
C GLU A 177 10.75 7.26 -0.25
N VAL A 178 10.24 6.14 -0.77
CA VAL A 178 9.25 5.32 -0.05
C VAL A 178 9.84 4.79 1.26
N LYS A 179 11.08 4.31 1.25
CA LYS A 179 11.78 3.85 2.46
C LYS A 179 11.87 4.97 3.51
N LYS A 180 12.24 6.19 3.11
CA LYS A 180 12.31 7.36 4.01
C LYS A 180 10.97 7.68 4.66
N VAL A 181 9.84 7.49 3.95
CA VAL A 181 8.51 7.67 4.55
C VAL A 181 8.32 6.71 5.73
N PHE A 182 8.68 5.44 5.57
CA PHE A 182 8.59 4.46 6.67
C PHE A 182 9.59 4.75 7.79
N GLU A 183 10.80 5.21 7.48
CA GLU A 183 11.77 5.66 8.48
C GLU A 183 11.24 6.86 9.30
N PHE A 184 10.60 7.82 8.63
CA PHE A 184 9.96 8.96 9.29
C PHE A 184 8.80 8.50 10.20
N ILE A 185 7.92 7.62 9.72
CA ILE A 185 6.81 7.10 10.52
C ILE A 185 7.29 6.36 11.76
N SER A 186 8.37 5.58 11.62
CA SER A 186 8.95 4.83 12.75
C SER A 186 9.72 5.73 13.74
N LYS A 187 10.18 6.92 13.30
CA LYS A 187 10.97 7.85 14.10
C LYS A 187 10.59 9.29 13.79
N PRO A 188 9.35 9.74 14.15
CA PRO A 188 8.79 11.01 13.70
C PRO A 188 9.55 12.26 14.15
N PHE A 189 10.43 12.12 15.14
CA PHE A 189 11.24 13.25 15.66
C PHE A 189 12.61 13.41 14.97
N LYS A 190 12.96 12.55 14.00
CA LYS A 190 14.19 12.72 13.21
C LYS A 190 13.88 13.44 11.91
N PRO A 191 14.59 14.54 11.59
CA PRO A 191 14.40 15.23 10.31
C PRO A 191 14.82 14.32 9.15
N VAL A 192 13.92 14.14 8.19
CA VAL A 192 14.18 13.37 6.97
C VAL A 192 14.18 14.32 5.78
N LYS A 193 15.29 14.38 5.02
CA LYS A 193 15.38 15.18 3.79
C LYS A 193 14.90 14.35 2.59
N PHE A 194 13.82 14.79 1.94
CA PHE A 194 13.33 14.21 0.68
C PHE A 194 13.94 14.98 -0.49
N ARG A 195 14.75 14.33 -1.32
CA ARG A 195 15.44 14.99 -2.46
C ARG A 195 14.67 14.97 -3.77
N GLU A 196 13.92 13.90 -4.01
CA GLU A 196 13.30 13.62 -5.31
C GLU A 196 11.77 13.78 -5.32
N SER A 197 11.19 14.23 -4.23
CA SER A 197 9.75 14.17 -4.00
C SER A 197 8.94 15.28 -4.69
N ARG A 198 9.52 16.13 -5.55
CA ARG A 198 8.74 17.16 -6.23
C ARG A 198 7.56 16.60 -7.03
N THR A 199 7.71 15.43 -7.63
CA THR A 199 6.65 14.75 -8.38
C THR A 199 5.72 13.93 -7.46
N PHE A 200 6.26 13.25 -6.45
CA PHE A 200 5.49 12.49 -5.45
C PHE A 200 4.82 13.39 -4.41
N ALA A 201 5.53 14.42 -3.96
CA ALA A 201 5.02 15.42 -3.04
C ALA A 201 3.81 16.19 -3.60
N ASN A 202 3.74 16.38 -4.92
CA ASN A 202 2.62 17.12 -5.50
C ASN A 202 1.29 16.38 -5.47
N THR A 203 1.26 15.04 -5.41
CA THR A 203 0.01 14.28 -5.41
C THR A 203 -0.45 13.87 -4.01
N HIS A 204 0.47 13.54 -3.11
CA HIS A 204 0.12 13.06 -1.76
C HIS A 204 0.64 13.96 -0.62
N LEU A 205 1.75 14.68 -0.82
CA LEU A 205 2.28 15.61 0.18
C LEU A 205 1.63 17.00 0.12
N ARG A 206 0.89 17.36 -0.93
CA ARG A 206 0.03 18.56 -0.88
C ARG A 206 -1.06 18.43 0.17
N GLN A 207 -1.60 17.25 0.39
CA GLN A 207 -2.49 16.98 1.52
C GLN A 207 -1.74 17.05 2.87
N TRP A 208 -0.45 16.72 2.88
CA TRP A 208 0.42 16.88 4.05
C TRP A 208 0.77 18.35 4.33
N ARG A 209 0.92 19.18 3.29
CA ARG A 209 1.13 20.64 3.45
C ARG A 209 -0.11 21.39 3.92
N GLN A 210 -1.30 20.85 3.66
CA GLN A 210 -2.56 21.46 4.11
C GLN A 210 -2.95 21.05 5.54
N SER A 211 -2.42 19.93 6.07
CA SER A 211 -2.47 19.65 7.49
C SER A 211 -1.40 20.50 8.19
N GLN A 212 -1.79 21.35 9.11
CA GLN A 212 -1.05 22.43 9.81
C GLN A 212 0.31 22.07 10.47
N ILE A 213 1.04 21.09 10.00
CA ILE A 213 2.21 20.50 10.67
C ILE A 213 3.54 20.96 10.08
N LEU A 214 3.57 21.47 8.85
CA LEU A 214 4.79 22.01 8.24
C LEU A 214 5.31 23.34 8.83
N PRO A 215 4.52 24.20 9.51
CA PRO A 215 5.07 25.36 10.17
C PRO A 215 6.02 25.04 11.34
N ARG A 216 5.97 23.83 11.90
CA ARG A 216 6.87 23.43 13.00
C ARG A 216 8.22 22.87 12.54
N PHE A 217 8.35 22.52 11.28
CA PHE A 217 9.59 22.01 10.68
C PHE A 217 10.13 23.05 9.70
N GLY A 218 10.77 24.09 10.20
CA GLY A 218 11.47 25.15 9.54
C GLY A 218 11.42 25.17 7.98
N ARG A 219 11.33 26.38 7.40
CA ARG A 219 11.36 26.62 5.96
C ARG A 219 12.28 25.62 5.24
N LEU A 220 11.73 24.85 4.33
CA LEU A 220 12.51 24.18 3.31
C LEU A 220 13.04 25.31 2.39
N ASP A 221 14.30 25.65 2.56
CA ASP A 221 14.98 26.64 1.72
C ASP A 221 14.81 26.22 0.26
N ALA A 222 14.17 27.12 -0.48
CA ALA A 222 14.12 27.07 -1.92
C ALA A 222 15.50 27.55 -2.43
N THR A 223 16.33 26.61 -2.81
CA THR A 223 17.44 26.78 -3.75
C THR A 223 17.45 25.63 -4.73
#